data_814d640bc86b6aa4e3ba28f7f4ea1a32
#
_entry.id   814d640bc86b6aa4e3ba28f7f4ea1a32
#
_cell.length_a   1.000
_cell.length_b   1.000
_cell.length_c   1.000
_cell.angle_alpha   90.00
_cell.angle_beta   90.00
_cell.angle_gamma   90.00
#
_symmetry.space_group_name_H-M   'P 1'
#
loop_
_entity.id
_entity.type
_entity.pdbx_description
1 polymer ?
#
loop_
_entity_poly.entity_id
_entity_poly.type
_entity_poly.pdbx_seq_one_letter_code
_entity_poly.pdbx_strand_id
1 'polypeptide(L)'
;LANRICQDWLGEDMGSVSNVAHETREIQIKEQVTIKAKGKELTFNLVDTPGIATKIDYEEFLKHGMKEKEAKGRAKEATKGVIDAIKWLDDMDTVIVVLDSTKDPYSQVNITIIGNLQARNIPVLLVANKVDLKKSNMDRIKAAFPQYKIVGISARYGNNIEGFYDTLISMAG
;
A
#
# COMPACT_ATOMS: atom_id res chain seq x y z
N LEU A 1 3.36 -5.60 -3.40
CA LEU A 1 3.77 -4.75 -4.53
C LEU A 1 5.25 -4.39 -4.49
N ALA A 2 5.79 -3.99 -3.32
CA ALA A 2 7.22 -3.65 -3.20
C ALA A 2 8.12 -4.81 -3.64
N ASN A 3 7.83 -6.04 -3.18
CA ASN A 3 8.56 -7.22 -3.64
C ASN A 3 8.43 -7.45 -5.15
N ARG A 4 7.26 -7.19 -5.72
CA ARG A 4 7.05 -7.33 -7.16
C ARG A 4 7.94 -6.36 -7.94
N ILE A 5 8.02 -5.12 -7.51
CA ILE A 5 8.89 -4.10 -8.13
C ILE A 5 10.36 -4.54 -8.04
N CYS A 6 10.80 -4.98 -6.87
CA CYS A 6 12.17 -5.44 -6.67
C CYS A 6 12.48 -6.68 -7.52
N GLN A 7 11.58 -7.65 -7.62
CA GLN A 7 11.77 -8.83 -8.46
C GLN A 7 11.86 -8.46 -9.95
N ASP A 8 11.00 -7.59 -10.42
CA ASP A 8 10.97 -7.20 -11.84
C ASP A 8 12.22 -6.42 -12.26
N TRP A 9 12.78 -5.58 -11.39
CA TRP A 9 13.85 -4.65 -11.75
C TRP A 9 15.21 -4.90 -11.10
N LEU A 10 15.25 -5.60 -9.96
CA LEU A 10 16.47 -5.91 -9.23
C LEU A 10 16.76 -7.42 -9.16
N GLY A 11 15.78 -8.28 -9.43
CA GLY A 11 15.89 -9.72 -9.30
C GLY A 11 15.96 -10.23 -7.87
N GLU A 12 15.56 -9.43 -6.89
CA GLU A 12 15.58 -9.77 -5.47
C GLU A 12 14.34 -9.23 -4.74
N ASP A 13 14.03 -9.79 -3.57
CA ASP A 13 12.93 -9.31 -2.74
C ASP A 13 13.31 -8.09 -1.92
N MET A 14 12.32 -7.26 -1.57
CA MET A 14 12.47 -6.14 -0.65
C MET A 14 12.78 -6.61 0.77
N GLY A 15 12.09 -7.66 1.20
CA GLY A 15 12.21 -8.26 2.52
C GLY A 15 11.28 -9.46 2.67
N SER A 16 11.16 -10.01 3.88
CA SER A 16 10.32 -11.16 4.17
C SER A 16 8.84 -10.85 3.94
N VAL A 17 8.13 -11.80 3.34
CA VAL A 17 6.67 -11.74 3.22
C VAL A 17 6.06 -12.45 4.43
N SER A 18 5.16 -11.78 5.13
CA SER A 18 4.48 -12.34 6.29
C SER A 18 2.98 -12.47 6.04
N ASN A 19 2.39 -13.52 6.60
CA ASN A 19 0.94 -13.73 6.61
C ASN A 19 0.27 -13.13 7.86
N VAL A 20 1.06 -12.64 8.81
CA VAL A 20 0.57 -12.04 10.06
C VAL A 20 0.52 -10.53 9.91
N ALA A 21 -0.64 -9.93 10.19
CA ALA A 21 -0.77 -8.48 10.23
C ALA A 21 0.25 -7.88 11.20
N HIS A 22 0.89 -6.77 10.84
CA HIS A 22 1.85 -6.02 11.65
C HIS A 22 3.25 -6.63 11.83
N GLU A 23 3.66 -7.62 11.06
CA GLU A 23 5.04 -8.15 11.16
C GLU A 23 6.08 -7.21 10.57
N THR A 24 5.75 -6.46 9.52
CA THR A 24 6.66 -5.44 8.96
C THR A 24 6.63 -4.22 9.86
N ARG A 25 7.55 -4.15 10.81
CA ARG A 25 7.64 -3.05 11.78
C ARG A 25 8.72 -2.04 11.46
N GLU A 26 9.65 -2.39 10.58
CA GLU A 26 10.76 -1.54 10.17
C GLU A 26 10.56 -1.05 8.74
N ILE A 27 11.01 0.18 8.51
CA ILE A 27 11.00 0.74 7.16
C ILE A 27 12.16 0.15 6.39
N GLN A 28 11.87 -0.34 5.19
CA GLN A 28 12.86 -0.87 4.27
C GLN A 28 13.02 0.08 3.10
N ILE A 29 14.26 0.30 2.69
CA ILE A 29 14.58 1.22 1.59
C ILE A 29 15.44 0.49 0.56
N LYS A 30 15.04 0.54 -0.70
CA LYS A 30 15.86 0.16 -1.86
C LYS A 30 16.18 1.43 -2.64
N GLU A 31 17.43 1.80 -2.67
CA GLU A 31 17.89 3.01 -3.36
C GLU A 31 18.15 2.74 -4.85
N GLN A 32 17.97 3.78 -5.66
CA GLN A 32 18.33 3.79 -7.08
C GLN A 32 17.66 2.67 -7.88
N VAL A 33 16.37 2.45 -7.65
CA VAL A 33 15.55 1.53 -8.46
C VAL A 33 15.21 2.24 -9.76
N THR A 34 15.60 1.66 -10.89
CA THR A 34 15.29 2.20 -12.23
C THR A 34 14.26 1.33 -12.90
N ILE A 35 13.14 1.91 -13.27
CA ILE A 35 12.09 1.25 -14.06
C ILE A 35 12.01 1.87 -15.46
N LYS A 36 11.60 1.08 -16.43
CA LYS A 36 11.47 1.50 -17.83
C LYS A 36 10.12 1.10 -18.39
N ALA A 37 9.49 2.03 -19.10
CA ALA A 37 8.25 1.76 -19.80
C ALA A 37 8.09 2.71 -20.99
N LYS A 38 7.73 2.17 -22.15
CA LYS A 38 7.47 2.93 -23.39
C LYS A 38 8.58 3.92 -23.79
N GLY A 39 9.83 3.51 -23.64
CA GLY A 39 10.98 4.33 -24.00
C GLY A 39 11.34 5.41 -22.97
N LYS A 40 10.65 5.44 -21.85
CA LYS A 40 10.95 6.34 -20.71
C LYS A 40 11.51 5.54 -19.56
N GLU A 41 12.30 6.20 -18.73
CA GLU A 41 12.80 5.58 -17.49
C GLU A 41 12.62 6.50 -16.31
N LEU A 42 12.51 5.91 -15.13
CA LEU A 42 12.42 6.59 -13.85
C LEU A 42 13.33 5.90 -12.85
N THR A 43 14.20 6.68 -12.20
CA THR A 43 15.02 6.21 -11.08
C THR A 43 14.51 6.83 -9.79
N PHE A 44 14.30 6.01 -8.78
CA PHE A 44 13.76 6.46 -7.50
C PHE A 44 14.24 5.58 -6.35
N ASN A 45 14.04 6.06 -5.14
CA ASN A 45 14.22 5.27 -3.94
C ASN A 45 12.86 4.68 -3.54
N LEU A 46 12.79 3.37 -3.40
CA LEU A 46 11.59 2.70 -2.98
C LEU A 46 11.59 2.53 -1.46
N VAL A 47 10.63 3.16 -0.80
CA VAL A 47 10.46 3.08 0.65
C VAL A 47 9.24 2.22 0.96
N ASP A 48 9.47 1.09 1.60
CA ASP A 48 8.39 0.20 2.06
C ASP A 48 8.12 0.46 3.53
N THR A 49 6.94 1.01 3.81
CA THR A 49 6.50 1.29 5.17
C THR A 49 5.98 0.03 5.85
N PRO A 50 5.92 -0.01 7.19
CA PRO A 50 5.28 -1.11 7.91
C PRO A 50 3.87 -1.37 7.40
N GLY A 51 3.52 -2.64 7.29
CA GLY A 51 2.18 -3.05 6.85
C GLY A 51 1.11 -2.45 7.75
N ILE A 52 0.12 -1.81 7.12
CA ILE A 52 -0.99 -1.18 7.83
C ILE A 52 -2.20 -2.11 7.74
N ALA A 53 -2.73 -2.52 8.90
CA ALA A 53 -3.93 -3.34 8.92
C ALA A 53 -5.14 -2.51 8.47
N THR A 54 -5.93 -3.07 7.57
CA THR A 54 -7.15 -2.44 7.07
C THR A 54 -8.27 -2.41 8.11
N LYS A 55 -8.15 -3.23 9.17
CA LYS A 55 -9.11 -3.31 10.26
C LYS A 55 -8.35 -3.38 11.57
N ILE A 56 -8.35 -2.29 12.32
CA ILE A 56 -7.75 -2.21 13.65
C ILE A 56 -8.87 -2.39 14.65
N ASP A 57 -9.13 -3.64 15.02
CA ASP A 57 -10.21 -4.00 15.91
C ASP A 57 -9.72 -5.06 16.89
N TYR A 58 -9.81 -4.74 18.19
CA TYR A 58 -9.42 -5.70 19.21
C TYR A 58 -10.26 -6.97 19.20
N GLU A 59 -11.50 -6.92 18.68
CA GLU A 59 -12.36 -8.09 18.53
C GLU A 59 -11.75 -9.12 17.56
N GLU A 60 -11.06 -8.65 16.53
CA GLU A 60 -10.36 -9.52 15.60
C GLU A 60 -9.24 -10.30 16.28
N PHE A 61 -8.52 -9.66 17.19
CA PHE A 61 -7.49 -10.33 18.00
C PHE A 61 -8.09 -11.33 18.99
N LEU A 62 -9.28 -11.08 19.52
CA LEU A 62 -10.01 -12.03 20.37
C LEU A 62 -10.36 -13.33 19.63
N LYS A 63 -10.70 -13.24 18.34
CA LYS A 63 -10.97 -14.42 17.50
C LYS A 63 -9.76 -15.34 17.33
N HIS A 64 -8.56 -14.82 17.53
CA HIS A 64 -7.31 -15.57 17.51
C HIS A 64 -6.89 -16.09 18.89
N GLY A 65 -7.79 -16.06 19.88
CA GLY A 65 -7.55 -16.60 21.21
C GLY A 65 -6.83 -15.70 22.18
N MET A 66 -6.69 -14.41 21.86
CA MET A 66 -6.11 -13.42 22.78
C MET A 66 -7.07 -13.04 23.87
N LYS A 67 -6.55 -12.78 25.09
CA LYS A 67 -7.31 -12.18 26.16
C LYS A 67 -7.67 -10.73 25.82
N GLU A 68 -8.81 -10.24 26.32
CA GLU A 68 -9.31 -8.89 26.01
C GLU A 68 -8.26 -7.79 26.24
N LYS A 69 -7.52 -7.86 27.35
CA LYS A 69 -6.47 -6.89 27.68
C LYS A 69 -5.33 -6.91 26.65
N GLU A 70 -4.91 -8.09 26.20
CA GLU A 70 -3.87 -8.26 25.18
C GLU A 70 -4.37 -7.77 23.82
N ALA A 71 -5.62 -8.07 23.47
CA ALA A 71 -6.22 -7.63 22.21
C ALA A 71 -6.31 -6.12 22.11
N LYS A 72 -6.70 -5.42 23.21
CA LYS A 72 -6.69 -3.95 23.29
C LYS A 72 -5.28 -3.37 23.16
N GLY A 73 -4.29 -4.00 23.80
CA GLY A 73 -2.89 -3.60 23.68
C GLY A 73 -2.37 -3.72 22.24
N ARG A 74 -2.70 -4.81 21.56
CA ARG A 74 -2.33 -5.03 20.16
C ARG A 74 -3.01 -4.03 19.21
N ALA A 75 -4.28 -3.72 19.46
CA ALA A 75 -5.00 -2.72 18.68
C ALA A 75 -4.37 -1.32 18.83
N LYS A 76 -3.93 -0.96 20.05
CA LYS A 76 -3.21 0.30 20.30
C LYS A 76 -1.86 0.34 19.57
N GLU A 77 -1.09 -0.74 19.58
CA GLU A 77 0.17 -0.84 18.84
C GLU A 77 -0.05 -0.69 17.34
N ALA A 78 -1.10 -1.32 16.80
CA ALA A 78 -1.46 -1.20 15.39
C ALA A 78 -1.84 0.24 15.02
N THR A 79 -2.60 0.93 15.86
CA THR A 79 -2.94 2.36 15.66
C THR A 79 -1.69 3.24 15.68
N LYS A 80 -0.78 2.98 16.61
CA LYS A 80 0.51 3.67 16.66
C LYS A 80 1.31 3.46 15.38
N GLY A 81 1.31 2.24 14.83
CA GLY A 81 1.95 1.92 13.56
C GLY A 81 1.41 2.74 12.39
N VAL A 82 0.10 2.96 12.34
CA VAL A 82 -0.54 3.83 11.34
C VAL A 82 -0.05 5.27 11.48
N ILE A 83 -0.02 5.80 12.71
CA ILE A 83 0.44 7.16 12.99
C ILE A 83 1.91 7.32 12.59
N ASP A 84 2.76 6.36 12.95
CA ASP A 84 4.18 6.38 12.62
C ASP A 84 4.40 6.33 11.10
N ALA A 85 3.62 5.51 10.39
CA ALA A 85 3.66 5.46 8.92
C ALA A 85 3.28 6.81 8.29
N ILE A 86 2.24 7.47 8.80
CA ILE A 86 1.79 8.78 8.31
C ILE A 86 2.92 9.83 8.48
N LYS A 87 3.65 9.82 9.59
CA LYS A 87 4.77 10.73 9.80
C LYS A 87 5.86 10.61 8.74
N TRP A 88 6.11 9.39 8.26
CA TRP A 88 7.08 9.15 7.20
C TRP A 88 6.64 9.69 5.84
N LEU A 89 5.32 9.85 5.64
CA LEU A 89 4.78 10.32 4.36
C LEU A 89 5.12 11.78 4.05
N ASP A 90 5.45 12.58 5.05
CA ASP A 90 5.85 13.98 4.85
C ASP A 90 7.12 14.13 3.99
N ASP A 91 8.01 13.15 4.02
CA ASP A 91 9.29 13.18 3.30
C ASP A 91 9.21 12.52 1.92
N MET A 92 8.01 12.10 1.49
CA MET A 92 7.84 11.41 0.21
C MET A 92 7.46 12.37 -0.91
N ASP A 93 8.02 12.16 -2.09
CA ASP A 93 7.67 12.91 -3.31
C ASP A 93 6.37 12.41 -3.91
N THR A 94 6.13 11.11 -3.84
CA THR A 94 4.91 10.45 -4.28
C THR A 94 4.61 9.28 -3.36
N VAL A 95 3.36 9.11 -2.99
CA VAL A 95 2.92 7.98 -2.17
C VAL A 95 2.05 7.06 -3.00
N ILE A 96 2.38 5.77 -2.96
CA ILE A 96 1.55 4.72 -3.55
C ILE A 96 0.73 4.10 -2.43
N VAL A 97 -0.60 4.25 -2.52
CA VAL A 97 -1.52 3.61 -1.57
C VAL A 97 -2.09 2.36 -2.21
N VAL A 98 -1.76 1.20 -1.64
CA VAL A 98 -2.22 -0.09 -2.14
C VAL A 98 -3.47 -0.52 -1.39
N LEU A 99 -4.55 -0.70 -2.13
CA LEU A 99 -5.85 -1.13 -1.60
C LEU A 99 -6.16 -2.55 -2.07
N ASP A 100 -6.82 -3.31 -1.23
CA ASP A 100 -7.39 -4.61 -1.61
C ASP A 100 -8.70 -4.36 -2.36
N SER A 101 -8.73 -4.68 -3.65
CA SER A 101 -9.89 -4.42 -4.51
C SER A 101 -11.12 -5.28 -4.19
N THR A 102 -10.97 -6.28 -3.32
CA THR A 102 -12.06 -7.16 -2.88
C THR A 102 -12.76 -6.66 -1.63
N LYS A 103 -12.22 -5.60 -0.99
CA LYS A 103 -12.71 -5.07 0.28
C LYS A 103 -13.34 -3.69 0.11
N ASP A 104 -14.05 -3.26 1.15
CA ASP A 104 -14.63 -1.93 1.21
C ASP A 104 -13.54 -0.84 1.22
N PRO A 105 -13.51 0.08 0.24
CA PRO A 105 -12.53 1.16 0.23
C PRO A 105 -12.73 2.19 1.34
N TYR A 106 -13.90 2.26 1.95
CA TYR A 106 -14.25 3.21 3.00
C TYR A 106 -13.84 2.75 4.41
N SER A 107 -12.85 1.89 4.55
CA SER A 107 -12.34 1.52 5.88
C SER A 107 -11.79 2.76 6.61
N GLN A 108 -11.87 2.76 7.95
CA GLN A 108 -11.36 3.86 8.77
C GLN A 108 -9.87 4.15 8.48
N VAL A 109 -9.08 3.10 8.27
CA VAL A 109 -7.66 3.23 7.98
C VAL A 109 -7.43 3.92 6.64
N ASN A 110 -8.13 3.49 5.58
CA ASN A 110 -7.99 4.09 4.25
C ASN A 110 -8.39 5.57 4.28
N ILE A 111 -9.50 5.90 4.91
CA ILE A 111 -10.00 7.29 5.02
C ILE A 111 -8.99 8.16 5.77
N THR A 112 -8.42 7.65 6.86
CA THR A 112 -7.44 8.38 7.67
C THR A 112 -6.17 8.65 6.87
N ILE A 113 -5.62 7.65 6.20
CA ILE A 113 -4.39 7.79 5.41
C ILE A 113 -4.60 8.75 4.24
N ILE A 114 -5.64 8.52 3.44
CA ILE A 114 -5.91 9.34 2.25
C ILE A 114 -6.24 10.78 2.65
N GLY A 115 -7.01 10.98 3.71
CA GLY A 115 -7.30 12.31 4.24
C GLY A 115 -6.05 13.08 4.67
N ASN A 116 -5.11 12.40 5.33
CA ASN A 116 -3.83 13.02 5.72
C ASN A 116 -2.96 13.36 4.52
N LEU A 117 -2.89 12.49 3.52
CA LEU A 117 -2.13 12.75 2.30
C LEU A 117 -2.71 13.93 1.53
N GLN A 118 -4.03 14.00 1.43
CA GLN A 118 -4.73 15.11 0.78
C GLN A 118 -4.47 16.44 1.49
N ALA A 119 -4.53 16.46 2.82
CA ALA A 119 -4.28 17.65 3.62
C ALA A 119 -2.84 18.18 3.47
N ARG A 120 -1.89 17.31 3.14
CA ARG A 120 -0.47 17.64 2.94
C ARG A 120 -0.10 17.93 1.50
N ASN A 121 -1.05 17.83 0.58
CA ASN A 121 -0.83 18.01 -0.86
C ASN A 121 0.24 17.08 -1.44
N ILE A 122 0.39 15.87 -0.90
CA ILE A 122 1.33 14.88 -1.42
C ILE A 122 0.70 14.18 -2.62
N PRO A 123 1.43 14.06 -3.75
CA PRO A 123 0.94 13.30 -4.89
C PRO A 123 0.68 11.83 -4.52
N VAL A 124 -0.48 11.31 -4.89
CA VAL A 124 -0.91 9.94 -4.56
C VAL A 124 -1.29 9.18 -5.82
N LEU A 125 -0.79 7.96 -5.92
CA LEU A 125 -1.27 6.96 -6.86
C LEU A 125 -1.97 5.85 -6.07
N LEU A 126 -3.25 5.62 -6.34
CA LEU A 126 -3.98 4.50 -5.77
C LEU A 126 -3.79 3.26 -6.63
N VAL A 127 -3.38 2.18 -6.00
CA VAL A 127 -3.21 0.88 -6.65
C VAL A 127 -4.20 -0.10 -6.06
N ALA A 128 -5.14 -0.55 -6.88
CA ALA A 128 -6.11 -1.58 -6.49
C ALA A 128 -5.52 -2.95 -6.81
N ASN A 129 -5.06 -3.64 -5.80
CA ASN A 129 -4.45 -4.98 -5.93
C ASN A 129 -5.52 -6.08 -5.93
N LYS A 130 -5.14 -7.28 -6.34
CA LYS A 130 -5.96 -8.49 -6.37
C LYS A 130 -7.09 -8.44 -7.40
N VAL A 131 -6.88 -7.77 -8.53
CA VAL A 131 -7.89 -7.71 -9.61
C VAL A 131 -8.15 -9.08 -10.27
N ASP A 132 -7.28 -10.07 -10.05
CA ASP A 132 -7.46 -11.44 -10.48
C ASP A 132 -8.57 -12.19 -9.74
N LEU A 133 -8.99 -11.70 -8.57
CA LEU A 133 -10.02 -12.32 -7.75
C LEU A 133 -11.42 -11.91 -8.18
N LYS A 134 -12.37 -12.86 -8.12
CA LYS A 134 -13.77 -12.63 -8.55
C LYS A 134 -14.48 -11.53 -7.75
N LYS A 135 -14.10 -11.33 -6.50
CA LYS A 135 -14.69 -10.30 -5.62
C LYS A 135 -14.13 -8.91 -5.86
N SER A 136 -13.15 -8.76 -6.75
CA SER A 136 -12.58 -7.46 -7.10
C SER A 136 -13.66 -6.52 -7.66
N ASN A 137 -13.67 -5.28 -7.19
CA ASN A 137 -14.61 -4.25 -7.63
C ASN A 137 -13.90 -2.91 -7.83
N MET A 138 -13.38 -2.70 -9.02
CA MET A 138 -12.71 -1.46 -9.40
C MET A 138 -13.63 -0.24 -9.39
N ASP A 139 -14.88 -0.42 -9.83
CA ASP A 139 -15.85 0.68 -9.91
C ASP A 139 -16.13 1.28 -8.54
N ARG A 140 -16.18 0.44 -7.50
CA ARG A 140 -16.38 0.87 -6.12
C ARG A 140 -15.20 1.72 -5.63
N ILE A 141 -13.97 1.34 -5.97
CA ILE A 141 -12.78 2.09 -5.59
C ILE A 141 -12.73 3.44 -6.32
N LYS A 142 -13.01 3.45 -7.62
CA LYS A 142 -13.06 4.68 -8.41
C LYS A 142 -14.14 5.64 -7.91
N ALA A 143 -15.29 5.11 -7.51
CA ALA A 143 -16.37 5.92 -6.93
C ALA A 143 -16.00 6.51 -5.57
N ALA A 144 -15.23 5.77 -4.77
CA ALA A 144 -14.79 6.22 -3.45
C ALA A 144 -13.76 7.36 -3.51
N PHE A 145 -12.83 7.30 -4.47
CA PHE A 145 -11.70 8.23 -4.56
C PHE A 145 -11.55 8.80 -5.98
N PRO A 146 -12.56 9.55 -6.49
CA PRO A 146 -12.53 10.05 -7.86
C PRO A 146 -11.46 11.11 -8.12
N GLN A 147 -10.90 11.71 -7.09
CA GLN A 147 -9.86 12.74 -7.17
C GLN A 147 -8.46 12.20 -7.49
N TYR A 148 -8.26 10.89 -7.41
CA TYR A 148 -6.96 10.26 -7.63
C TYR A 148 -6.93 9.38 -8.86
N LYS A 149 -5.73 9.21 -9.44
CA LYS A 149 -5.50 8.16 -10.43
C LYS A 149 -5.50 6.80 -9.73
N ILE A 150 -6.16 5.82 -10.34
CA ILE A 150 -6.29 4.47 -9.81
C ILE A 150 -5.89 3.47 -10.88
N VAL A 151 -4.96 2.58 -10.53
CA VAL A 151 -4.51 1.49 -11.39
C VAL A 151 -4.86 0.16 -10.72
N GLY A 152 -5.56 -0.70 -11.45
CA GLY A 152 -5.86 -2.05 -10.98
C GLY A 152 -4.78 -3.03 -11.41
N ILE A 153 -4.24 -3.82 -10.48
CA ILE A 153 -3.19 -4.81 -10.73
C ILE A 153 -3.45 -6.12 -10.00
N SER A 154 -2.72 -7.16 -10.42
CA SER A 154 -2.41 -8.30 -9.58
C SER A 154 -0.90 -8.36 -9.38
N ALA A 155 -0.43 -7.97 -8.20
CA ALA A 155 0.99 -8.03 -7.87
C ALA A 155 1.51 -9.47 -7.89
N ARG A 156 0.66 -10.43 -7.52
CA ARG A 156 1.00 -11.84 -7.49
C ARG A 156 1.22 -12.43 -8.89
N TYR A 157 0.32 -12.14 -9.82
CA TYR A 157 0.32 -12.72 -11.18
C TYR A 157 0.83 -11.77 -12.26
N GLY A 158 1.10 -10.52 -11.92
CA GLY A 158 1.60 -9.52 -12.86
C GLY A 158 0.56 -8.89 -13.77
N ASN A 159 -0.74 -9.11 -13.53
CA ASN A 159 -1.79 -8.48 -14.33
C ASN A 159 -1.69 -6.97 -14.29
N ASN A 160 -1.60 -6.34 -15.45
CA ASN A 160 -1.52 -4.88 -15.63
C ASN A 160 -0.36 -4.20 -14.89
N ILE A 161 0.69 -4.94 -14.54
CA ILE A 161 1.86 -4.35 -13.86
C ILE A 161 2.57 -3.33 -14.76
N GLU A 162 2.56 -3.52 -16.07
CA GLU A 162 3.11 -2.56 -17.03
C GLU A 162 2.34 -1.25 -17.01
N GLY A 163 1.00 -1.30 -16.90
CA GLY A 163 0.16 -0.12 -16.76
C GLY A 163 0.48 0.66 -15.48
N PHE A 164 0.83 -0.04 -14.41
CA PHE A 164 1.30 0.58 -13.18
C PHE A 164 2.63 1.33 -13.40
N TYR A 165 3.61 0.70 -14.04
CA TYR A 165 4.90 1.34 -14.31
C TYR A 165 4.75 2.55 -15.24
N ASP A 166 3.93 2.44 -16.28
CA ASP A 166 3.60 3.57 -17.15
C ASP A 166 3.03 4.76 -16.39
N THR A 167 2.07 4.49 -15.51
CA THR A 167 1.40 5.53 -14.72
C THR A 167 2.37 6.18 -13.75
N LEU A 168 3.21 5.40 -13.09
CA LEU A 168 4.21 5.92 -12.15
C LEU A 168 5.21 6.84 -12.86
N ILE A 169 5.72 6.45 -14.01
CA ILE A 169 6.63 7.27 -14.82
C ILE A 169 5.94 8.57 -15.26
N SER A 170 4.70 8.48 -15.69
CA SER A 170 3.90 9.64 -16.12
C SER A 170 3.67 10.64 -14.99
N MET A 171 3.47 10.18 -13.76
CA MET A 171 3.28 11.05 -12.59
C MET A 171 4.57 11.73 -12.15
N ALA A 172 5.71 11.08 -12.31
CA ALA A 172 7.02 11.61 -11.92
C ALA A 172 7.61 12.59 -12.94
N GLY A 173 7.17 12.50 -14.16
CA GLY A 173 7.58 13.40 -15.25
C GLY A 173 6.60 14.52 -15.38
#